data_c60e83b14d5d23e5ff9a7428542f9662
#
_entry.id   c60e83b14d5d23e5ff9a7428542f9662
#
_cell.length_a   1.000
_cell.length_b   1.000
_cell.length_c   1.000
_cell.angle_alpha   90.00
_cell.angle_beta   90.00
_cell.angle_gamma   90.00
#
_symmetry.space_group_name_H-M   'P 1'
#
loop_
_entity.id
_entity.type
_entity.pdbx_description
1 polymer ?
#
loop_
_entity_poly.entity_id
_entity_poly.type
_entity_poly.pdbx_seq_one_letter_code
_entity_poly.pdbx_strand_id
1 'polypeptide(L)'
;VTIYWIVQSGKEDDIIENLLSKYETLSGHIKVVKKNPDVFPTFTEQYTNETVQNNSLIVECGDRSRFIGYDDIYIQEADVYSYSYNTSFDGEGAITSAIDYVVSEELPQLYMLEGHGEAELPATFSEQIEKENIEVSSFSLLTVDSVPEEADCVLIYAPTSDISEEEQKMLANYVTDGGKLLVMAGPTEEGTLKNLYGLLEAYGVEASDGVVIEADREHYAFQAPYVLLPDMAGSDITDSLIEENYFPIMPISQGMKITGSSGNGTVTELLTTSDAAFSKIAGYSLSTYEKEEDDIDGPFSVALSVEANSGGKIVWFASSSFLEDMYNAYSSGANGDMAMNALSSLVGESEAMAIRSKSLNYNYLTISASTSSLLKVMMIGVFPLLYLGIGICVVLTRRKKQNETV
;
A
#
# COMPACT_ATOMS: atom_id res chain seq x y z
N VAL A 1 27.48 6.85 8.11
CA VAL A 1 26.23 7.54 8.51
C VAL A 1 26.32 7.92 9.99
N THR A 2 25.94 9.15 10.31
CA THR A 2 25.80 9.62 11.69
C THR A 2 24.34 9.96 11.96
N ILE A 3 23.78 9.41 13.04
CA ILE A 3 22.42 9.73 13.49
C ILE A 3 22.55 10.61 14.74
N TYR A 4 22.15 11.87 14.66
CA TYR A 4 22.07 12.74 15.82
C TYR A 4 20.69 12.60 16.47
N TRP A 5 20.68 12.14 17.70
CA TRP A 5 19.47 12.04 18.50
C TRP A 5 19.29 13.29 19.36
N ILE A 6 18.28 14.09 19.04
CA ILE A 6 18.01 15.37 19.67
C ILE A 6 17.12 15.16 20.88
N VAL A 7 17.71 15.19 22.07
CA VAL A 7 16.98 14.90 23.31
C VAL A 7 17.58 15.57 24.51
N GLN A 8 16.74 16.14 25.39
CA GLN A 8 17.13 16.65 26.69
C GLN A 8 17.40 15.49 27.65
N SER A 9 18.39 15.66 28.55
CA SER A 9 18.71 14.62 29.52
C SER A 9 17.51 14.29 30.42
N GLY A 10 17.15 13.02 30.49
CA GLY A 10 16.00 12.49 31.25
C GLY A 10 14.66 12.57 30.52
N LYS A 11 14.67 12.88 29.23
CA LYS A 11 13.50 12.85 28.34
C LYS A 11 13.67 11.86 27.18
N GLU A 12 14.63 10.98 27.31
CA GLU A 12 14.87 9.91 26.33
C GLU A 12 13.66 8.98 26.22
N ASP A 13 13.29 8.66 25.00
CA ASP A 13 12.30 7.63 24.69
C ASP A 13 12.96 6.26 24.63
N ASP A 14 12.51 5.31 25.45
CA ASP A 14 13.11 3.98 25.58
C ASP A 14 12.99 3.15 24.29
N ILE A 15 11.92 3.35 23.48
CA ILE A 15 11.70 2.61 22.24
C ILE A 15 12.69 3.10 21.18
N ILE A 16 12.83 4.42 21.04
CA ILE A 16 13.78 5.05 20.12
C ILE A 16 15.22 4.71 20.53
N GLU A 17 15.56 4.78 21.82
CA GLU A 17 16.89 4.39 22.31
C GLU A 17 17.25 2.95 21.94
N ASN A 18 16.33 2.03 22.17
CA ASN A 18 16.52 0.62 21.84
C ASN A 18 16.67 0.40 20.31
N LEU A 19 15.89 1.12 19.51
CA LEU A 19 15.96 1.04 18.06
C LEU A 19 17.30 1.54 17.54
N LEU A 20 17.72 2.74 17.96
CA LEU A 20 19.01 3.34 17.59
C LEU A 20 20.20 2.45 17.99
N SER A 21 20.15 1.86 19.18
CA SER A 21 21.17 0.92 19.64
C SER A 21 21.26 -0.34 18.75
N LYS A 22 20.12 -0.81 18.21
CA LYS A 22 20.12 -1.92 17.24
C LYS A 22 20.80 -1.53 15.93
N TYR A 23 20.52 -0.33 15.37
CA TYR A 23 21.19 0.14 14.17
C TYR A 23 22.72 0.21 14.34
N GLU A 24 23.22 0.75 15.47
CA GLU A 24 24.66 0.75 15.77
C GLU A 24 25.25 -0.67 15.89
N THR A 25 24.47 -1.62 16.37
CA THR A 25 24.93 -3.01 16.55
C THR A 25 24.96 -3.77 15.22
N LEU A 26 23.97 -3.50 14.33
CA LEU A 26 23.84 -4.18 13.05
C LEU A 26 24.86 -3.69 12.01
N SER A 27 25.30 -2.43 12.10
CA SER A 27 26.25 -1.86 11.13
C SER A 27 27.33 -1.04 11.80
N GLY A 28 28.60 -1.43 11.60
CA GLY A 28 29.75 -0.63 12.04
C GLY A 28 29.93 0.72 11.30
N HIS A 29 29.10 1.00 10.30
CA HIS A 29 29.08 2.25 9.54
C HIS A 29 28.06 3.25 10.07
N ILE A 30 27.24 2.87 11.05
CA ILE A 30 26.25 3.74 11.69
C ILE A 30 26.75 4.14 13.08
N LYS A 31 26.69 5.42 13.38
CA LYS A 31 27.05 5.99 14.67
C LYS A 31 25.92 6.86 15.20
N VAL A 32 25.48 6.63 16.43
CA VAL A 32 24.48 7.45 17.11
C VAL A 32 25.15 8.45 18.07
N VAL A 33 24.75 9.72 18.00
CA VAL A 33 25.30 10.81 18.81
C VAL A 33 24.15 11.58 19.46
N LYS A 34 23.99 11.48 20.77
CA LYS A 34 23.02 12.32 21.52
C LYS A 34 23.43 13.80 21.47
N LYS A 35 22.46 14.68 21.16
CA LYS A 35 22.60 16.13 21.17
C LYS A 35 21.54 16.74 22.08
N ASN A 36 21.97 17.27 23.20
CA ASN A 36 21.04 17.96 24.10
C ASN A 36 20.80 19.39 23.61
N PRO A 37 19.54 19.77 23.26
CA PRO A 37 19.23 21.12 22.78
C PRO A 37 19.49 22.23 23.81
N ASP A 38 19.48 21.93 25.10
CA ASP A 38 19.84 22.92 26.15
C ASP A 38 21.33 23.30 26.11
N VAL A 39 22.17 22.37 25.58
CA VAL A 39 23.63 22.59 25.47
C VAL A 39 24.00 23.10 24.07
N PHE A 40 23.26 22.65 23.05
CA PHE A 40 23.50 22.96 21.65
C PHE A 40 22.23 23.54 20.99
N PRO A 41 21.76 24.73 21.39
CA PRO A 41 20.41 25.22 20.97
C PRO A 41 20.30 25.55 19.49
N THR A 42 21.40 25.83 18.78
CA THR A 42 21.39 26.16 17.35
C THR A 42 21.84 25.00 16.46
N PHE A 43 22.12 23.83 17.06
CA PHE A 43 22.65 22.68 16.30
C PHE A 43 21.72 22.24 15.16
N THR A 44 20.42 22.27 15.39
CA THR A 44 19.41 21.77 14.42
C THR A 44 19.08 22.78 13.32
N GLU A 45 19.35 24.06 13.50
CA GLU A 45 19.03 25.14 12.54
C GLU A 45 19.75 24.99 11.19
N GLN A 46 20.83 24.23 11.12
CA GLN A 46 21.55 23.94 9.88
C GLN A 46 20.94 22.78 9.07
N TYR A 47 20.02 22.01 9.67
CA TYR A 47 19.43 20.81 9.07
C TYR A 47 17.95 20.99 8.76
N THR A 48 17.21 21.78 9.53
CA THR A 48 15.77 21.98 9.35
C THR A 48 15.32 23.35 9.84
N ASN A 49 14.25 23.87 9.23
CA ASN A 49 13.51 25.03 9.69
C ASN A 49 12.27 24.66 10.54
N GLU A 50 12.04 23.40 10.74
CA GLU A 50 10.88 22.89 11.49
C GLU A 50 11.11 23.02 13.00
N THR A 51 10.01 22.91 13.77
CA THR A 51 10.08 22.88 15.22
C THR A 51 10.58 21.52 15.69
N VAL A 52 11.80 21.51 16.23
CA VAL A 52 12.43 20.27 16.71
C VAL A 52 11.91 19.89 18.09
N GLN A 53 11.32 18.74 18.21
CA GLN A 53 10.85 18.15 19.47
C GLN A 53 11.93 17.25 20.09
N ASN A 54 11.78 16.90 21.39
CA ASN A 54 12.62 15.85 21.98
C ASN A 54 12.37 14.52 21.27
N ASN A 55 13.42 13.75 21.08
CA ASN A 55 13.44 12.49 20.36
C ASN A 55 13.30 12.58 18.84
N SER A 56 13.41 13.78 18.25
CA SER A 56 13.66 13.93 16.82
C SER A 56 15.08 13.47 16.46
N LEU A 57 15.29 13.09 15.20
CA LEU A 57 16.55 12.59 14.70
C LEU A 57 17.04 13.42 13.51
N ILE A 58 18.34 13.43 13.30
CA ILE A 58 18.98 13.94 12.08
C ILE A 58 19.94 12.85 11.60
N VAL A 59 19.73 12.38 10.38
CA VAL A 59 20.60 11.40 9.72
C VAL A 59 21.52 12.15 8.75
N GLU A 60 22.82 11.92 8.80
CA GLU A 60 23.81 12.62 7.99
C GLU A 60 24.85 11.66 7.41
N CYS A 61 25.16 11.84 6.13
CA CYS A 61 26.26 11.18 5.47
C CYS A 61 26.90 12.12 4.44
N GLY A 62 28.16 12.48 4.60
CA GLY A 62 28.82 13.45 3.73
C GLY A 62 28.13 14.81 3.76
N ASP A 63 27.68 15.28 2.60
CA ASP A 63 27.00 16.56 2.43
C ASP A 63 25.46 16.44 2.48
N ARG A 64 24.92 15.22 2.62
CA ARG A 64 23.48 14.96 2.65
C ARG A 64 23.01 14.72 4.09
N SER A 65 21.83 15.24 4.39
CA SER A 65 21.19 15.05 5.69
C SER A 65 19.67 14.99 5.54
N ARG A 66 19.02 14.25 6.44
CA ARG A 66 17.56 14.22 6.56
C ARG A 66 17.14 14.39 8.01
N PHE A 67 16.18 15.26 8.24
CA PHE A 67 15.53 15.44 9.54
C PHE A 67 14.34 14.48 9.64
N ILE A 68 14.17 13.91 10.84
CA ILE A 68 13.03 13.05 11.20
C ILE A 68 12.43 13.66 12.45
N GLY A 69 11.23 14.19 12.33
CA GLY A 69 10.46 14.74 13.45
C GLY A 69 9.97 13.64 14.40
N TYR A 70 9.58 14.02 15.60
CA TYR A 70 8.95 13.07 16.53
C TYR A 70 7.62 12.53 15.98
N ASP A 71 6.89 13.37 15.25
CA ASP A 71 5.59 13.02 14.66
C ASP A 71 5.73 12.10 13.43
N ASP A 72 6.92 12.03 12.81
CA ASP A 72 7.24 11.04 11.76
C ASP A 72 7.52 9.64 12.35
N ILE A 73 7.96 9.60 13.62
CA ILE A 73 8.25 8.37 14.35
C ILE A 73 6.97 7.82 15.02
N TYR A 74 6.14 8.72 15.57
CA TYR A 74 4.88 8.39 16.22
C TYR A 74 3.71 9.00 15.45
N ILE A 75 3.21 8.27 14.48
CA ILE A 75 2.13 8.69 13.59
C ILE A 75 0.78 8.61 14.33
N GLN A 76 -0.02 9.66 14.26
CA GLN A 76 -1.38 9.67 14.76
C GLN A 76 -2.37 9.48 13.60
N GLU A 77 -3.00 8.34 13.54
CA GLU A 77 -4.01 8.00 12.54
C GLU A 77 -5.42 8.13 13.11
N ALA A 78 -6.30 8.81 12.38
CA ALA A 78 -7.71 8.87 12.75
C ALA A 78 -8.40 7.53 12.45
N ASP A 79 -8.98 6.91 13.46
CA ASP A 79 -9.82 5.73 13.26
C ASP A 79 -11.25 6.19 12.87
N VAL A 80 -11.59 5.98 11.59
CA VAL A 80 -12.88 6.37 11.01
C VAL A 80 -14.09 5.64 11.62
N TYR A 81 -13.85 4.47 12.24
CA TYR A 81 -14.93 3.67 12.86
C TYR A 81 -15.19 4.04 14.32
N SER A 82 -14.15 4.36 15.07
CA SER A 82 -14.26 4.65 16.51
C SER A 82 -14.23 6.13 16.85
N TYR A 83 -14.00 7.03 15.86
CA TYR A 83 -13.80 8.46 16.07
C TYR A 83 -12.69 8.77 17.09
N SER A 84 -11.66 7.92 17.14
CA SER A 84 -10.50 8.06 18.01
C SER A 84 -9.21 8.16 17.18
N TYR A 85 -8.12 8.54 17.83
CA TYR A 85 -6.79 8.51 17.21
C TYR A 85 -6.06 7.26 17.67
N ASN A 86 -5.51 6.53 16.73
CA ASN A 86 -4.57 5.45 16.96
C ASN A 86 -3.16 5.99 16.81
N THR A 87 -2.25 5.57 17.66
CA THR A 87 -0.83 5.92 17.53
C THR A 87 -0.09 4.70 17.00
N SER A 88 0.60 4.89 15.87
CA SER A 88 1.47 3.90 15.27
C SER A 88 2.93 4.31 15.42
N PHE A 89 3.84 3.34 15.52
CA PHE A 89 5.28 3.57 15.58
C PHE A 89 5.91 3.23 14.24
N ASP A 90 6.50 4.22 13.58
CA ASP A 90 7.16 4.12 12.28
C ASP A 90 8.67 4.40 12.35
N GLY A 91 9.27 4.28 13.52
CA GLY A 91 10.69 4.62 13.71
C GLY A 91 11.65 3.80 12.84
N GLU A 92 11.30 2.55 12.51
CA GLU A 92 12.10 1.70 11.62
C GLU A 92 12.03 2.22 10.18
N GLY A 93 10.83 2.50 9.67
CA GLY A 93 10.61 3.06 8.34
C GLY A 93 11.31 4.41 8.18
N ALA A 94 11.04 5.35 9.06
CA ALA A 94 11.62 6.70 9.01
C ALA A 94 13.17 6.71 9.06
N ILE A 95 13.78 5.88 9.93
CA ILE A 95 15.26 5.82 10.03
C ILE A 95 15.86 5.13 8.82
N THR A 96 15.28 4.02 8.35
CA THR A 96 15.79 3.29 7.17
C THR A 96 15.71 4.15 5.92
N SER A 97 14.57 4.79 5.66
CA SER A 97 14.39 5.75 4.57
C SER A 97 15.41 6.90 4.63
N ALA A 98 15.61 7.48 5.81
CA ALA A 98 16.59 8.57 5.96
C ALA A 98 18.05 8.11 5.75
N ILE A 99 18.40 6.89 6.17
CA ILE A 99 19.72 6.30 5.90
C ILE A 99 19.89 6.09 4.39
N ASP A 100 18.90 5.51 3.73
CA ASP A 100 18.90 5.28 2.29
C ASP A 100 19.08 6.61 1.54
N TYR A 101 18.28 7.62 1.86
CA TYR A 101 18.39 8.95 1.28
C TYR A 101 19.81 9.53 1.35
N VAL A 102 20.48 9.44 2.51
CA VAL A 102 21.79 10.07 2.67
C VAL A 102 22.94 9.29 2.06
N VAL A 103 22.75 8.00 1.74
CA VAL A 103 23.78 7.16 1.10
C VAL A 103 23.57 6.97 -0.40
N SER A 104 22.37 7.18 -0.92
CA SER A 104 22.06 7.04 -2.34
C SER A 104 22.68 8.18 -3.14
N GLU A 105 23.34 7.88 -4.25
CA GLU A 105 23.93 8.91 -5.13
C GLU A 105 22.87 9.52 -6.06
N GLU A 106 21.94 8.71 -6.54
CA GLU A 106 20.81 9.10 -7.40
C GLU A 106 19.51 8.61 -6.77
N LEU A 107 18.46 9.38 -6.89
CA LEU A 107 17.10 9.01 -6.43
C LEU A 107 16.22 8.69 -7.62
N PRO A 108 15.30 7.72 -7.50
CA PRO A 108 14.36 7.39 -8.57
C PRO A 108 13.51 8.60 -8.96
N GLN A 109 13.29 8.77 -10.26
CA GLN A 109 12.57 9.90 -10.85
C GLN A 109 11.20 9.47 -11.36
N LEU A 110 10.14 9.88 -10.65
CA LEU A 110 8.75 9.68 -11.05
C LEU A 110 8.23 10.92 -11.80
N TYR A 111 7.83 10.75 -13.05
CA TYR A 111 7.26 11.82 -13.86
C TYR A 111 5.74 11.68 -13.98
N MET A 112 5.00 12.66 -13.46
CA MET A 112 3.55 12.70 -13.57
C MET A 112 3.12 13.34 -14.89
N LEU A 113 2.26 12.67 -15.65
CA LEU A 113 1.65 13.22 -16.85
C LEU A 113 0.60 14.26 -16.45
N GLU A 114 0.59 15.40 -17.17
CA GLU A 114 -0.38 16.49 -17.02
C GLU A 114 -0.90 16.91 -18.40
N GLY A 115 -2.14 17.39 -18.44
CA GLY A 115 -2.76 17.95 -19.65
C GLY A 115 -4.12 17.35 -20.00
N HIS A 116 -4.53 16.26 -19.31
CA HIS A 116 -5.78 15.53 -19.60
C HIS A 116 -6.74 15.54 -18.41
N GLY A 117 -6.58 16.53 -17.51
CA GLY A 117 -7.41 16.68 -16.32
C GLY A 117 -7.09 15.66 -15.23
N GLU A 118 -5.83 15.25 -15.15
CA GLU A 118 -5.31 14.40 -14.10
C GLU A 118 -5.53 15.02 -12.72
N ALA A 119 -5.81 14.20 -11.72
CA ALA A 119 -5.99 14.64 -10.35
C ALA A 119 -4.65 14.87 -9.64
N GLU A 120 -4.66 15.70 -8.60
CA GLU A 120 -3.53 15.74 -7.65
C GLU A 120 -3.46 14.41 -6.88
N LEU A 121 -2.23 13.98 -6.55
CA LEU A 121 -2.05 12.77 -5.72
C LEU A 121 -2.64 13.00 -4.32
N PRO A 122 -3.32 11.99 -3.76
CA PRO A 122 -3.73 12.03 -2.37
C PRO A 122 -2.55 12.24 -1.42
N ALA A 123 -2.79 13.00 -0.34
CA ALA A 123 -1.72 13.36 0.59
C ALA A 123 -1.03 12.12 1.18
N THR A 124 -1.81 11.08 1.54
CA THR A 124 -1.26 9.84 2.10
C THR A 124 -0.31 9.12 1.13
N PHE A 125 -0.61 9.13 -0.17
CA PHE A 125 0.25 8.50 -1.17
C PHE A 125 1.48 9.35 -1.51
N SER A 126 1.33 10.68 -1.53
CA SER A 126 2.46 11.61 -1.69
C SER A 126 3.48 11.47 -0.56
N GLU A 127 3.01 11.32 0.69
CA GLU A 127 3.86 11.06 1.85
C GLU A 127 4.59 9.71 1.75
N GLN A 128 3.93 8.67 1.21
CA GLN A 128 4.59 7.38 0.97
C GLN A 128 5.70 7.49 -0.08
N ILE A 129 5.45 8.17 -1.20
CA ILE A 129 6.46 8.43 -2.25
C ILE A 129 7.67 9.18 -1.67
N GLU A 130 7.43 10.19 -0.83
CA GLU A 130 8.50 10.95 -0.18
C GLU A 130 9.31 10.07 0.80
N LYS A 131 8.65 9.19 1.55
CA LYS A 131 9.32 8.23 2.45
C LYS A 131 10.20 7.23 1.71
N GLU A 132 9.82 6.82 0.50
CA GLU A 132 10.61 5.94 -0.37
C GLU A 132 11.67 6.72 -1.18
N ASN A 133 11.90 7.99 -0.89
CA ASN A 133 12.92 8.85 -1.51
C ASN A 133 12.79 8.98 -3.04
N ILE A 134 11.57 8.90 -3.56
CA ILE A 134 11.29 9.05 -4.99
C ILE A 134 11.06 10.53 -5.29
N GLU A 135 11.83 11.10 -6.22
CA GLU A 135 11.62 12.48 -6.66
C GLU A 135 10.49 12.55 -7.68
N VAL A 136 9.55 13.50 -7.46
CA VAL A 136 8.38 13.68 -8.33
C VAL A 136 8.54 14.94 -9.17
N SER A 137 8.37 14.79 -10.49
CA SER A 137 8.32 15.90 -11.46
C SER A 137 7.07 15.76 -12.33
N SER A 138 6.59 16.87 -12.89
CA SER A 138 5.47 16.87 -13.84
C SER A 138 5.92 17.20 -15.26
N PHE A 139 5.23 16.65 -16.25
CA PHE A 139 5.44 16.98 -17.65
C PHE A 139 4.15 16.84 -18.47
N SER A 140 4.11 17.46 -19.64
CA SER A 140 2.97 17.33 -20.54
C SER A 140 3.43 16.95 -21.94
N LEU A 141 2.86 15.88 -22.49
CA LEU A 141 3.11 15.42 -23.86
C LEU A 141 2.65 16.45 -24.91
N LEU A 142 1.80 17.41 -24.54
CA LEU A 142 1.41 18.54 -25.40
C LEU A 142 2.57 19.53 -25.65
N THR A 143 3.62 19.51 -24.84
CA THR A 143 4.72 20.48 -24.86
C THR A 143 6.08 19.88 -25.18
N VAL A 144 6.18 18.55 -25.25
CA VAL A 144 7.42 17.82 -25.51
C VAL A 144 7.24 16.86 -26.69
N ASP A 145 8.33 16.49 -27.34
CA ASP A 145 8.32 15.56 -28.47
C ASP A 145 8.44 14.07 -28.03
N SER A 146 8.82 13.83 -26.77
CA SER A 146 8.98 12.50 -26.19
C SER A 146 8.90 12.58 -24.65
N VAL A 147 8.72 11.43 -23.98
CA VAL A 147 8.89 11.31 -22.53
C VAL A 147 10.32 11.72 -22.14
N PRO A 148 10.53 12.47 -21.02
CA PRO A 148 11.86 12.83 -20.54
C PRO A 148 12.75 11.60 -20.34
N GLU A 149 14.04 11.69 -20.76
CA GLU A 149 15.01 10.57 -20.65
C GLU A 149 15.34 10.23 -19.19
N GLU A 150 15.18 11.19 -18.29
CA GLU A 150 15.43 11.05 -16.85
C GLU A 150 14.29 10.32 -16.12
N ALA A 151 13.16 10.05 -16.80
CA ALA A 151 12.00 9.40 -16.17
C ALA A 151 12.28 7.89 -15.97
N ASP A 152 12.45 7.48 -14.71
CA ASP A 152 12.50 6.06 -14.35
C ASP A 152 11.13 5.40 -14.45
N CYS A 153 10.05 6.17 -14.14
CA CYS A 153 8.67 5.77 -14.30
C CYS A 153 7.79 6.98 -14.65
N VAL A 154 6.80 6.75 -15.49
CA VAL A 154 5.73 7.73 -15.77
C VAL A 154 4.46 7.30 -15.04
N LEU A 155 3.87 8.22 -14.26
CA LEU A 155 2.58 8.03 -13.60
C LEU A 155 1.50 8.80 -14.36
N ILE A 156 0.41 8.11 -14.69
CA ILE A 156 -0.83 8.69 -15.20
C ILE A 156 -1.92 8.44 -14.15
N TYR A 157 -2.32 9.51 -13.43
CA TYR A 157 -3.23 9.40 -12.31
C TYR A 157 -4.55 10.10 -12.55
N ALA A 158 -5.64 9.32 -12.61
CA ALA A 158 -7.02 9.78 -12.67
C ALA A 158 -7.28 10.83 -13.77
N PRO A 159 -6.87 10.61 -15.04
CA PRO A 159 -7.19 11.49 -16.14
C PRO A 159 -8.72 11.53 -16.37
N THR A 160 -9.25 12.71 -16.68
CA THR A 160 -10.69 12.91 -16.96
C THR A 160 -10.98 13.01 -18.45
N SER A 161 -9.99 13.25 -19.30
CA SER A 161 -10.08 13.26 -20.75
C SER A 161 -9.04 12.36 -21.39
N ASP A 162 -9.36 11.86 -22.59
CA ASP A 162 -8.49 10.92 -23.30
C ASP A 162 -7.25 11.62 -23.89
N ILE A 163 -6.17 10.88 -24.03
CA ILE A 163 -4.98 11.32 -24.76
C ILE A 163 -5.24 11.28 -26.28
N SER A 164 -4.45 12.03 -27.04
CA SER A 164 -4.50 11.95 -28.50
C SER A 164 -3.81 10.70 -29.06
N GLU A 165 -4.06 10.36 -30.33
CA GLU A 165 -3.36 9.26 -31.00
C GLU A 165 -1.84 9.49 -31.11
N GLU A 166 -1.38 10.73 -31.19
CA GLU A 166 0.02 11.10 -31.20
C GLU A 166 0.67 10.84 -29.84
N GLU A 167 0.00 11.23 -28.76
CA GLU A 167 0.47 10.99 -27.39
C GLU A 167 0.47 9.50 -27.04
N GLN A 168 -0.56 8.75 -27.49
CA GLN A 168 -0.57 7.30 -27.39
C GLN A 168 0.66 6.67 -28.03
N LYS A 169 1.07 7.14 -29.24
CA LYS A 169 2.27 6.67 -29.90
C LYS A 169 3.55 7.01 -29.13
N MET A 170 3.62 8.20 -28.52
CA MET A 170 4.77 8.59 -27.70
C MET A 170 4.92 7.65 -26.50
N LEU A 171 3.82 7.37 -25.77
CA LEU A 171 3.84 6.45 -24.65
C LEU A 171 4.13 4.99 -25.09
N ALA A 172 3.56 4.54 -26.20
CA ALA A 172 3.84 3.22 -26.76
C ALA A 172 5.32 3.05 -27.15
N ASN A 173 5.93 4.08 -27.75
CA ASN A 173 7.35 4.10 -28.04
C ASN A 173 8.19 4.08 -26.77
N TYR A 174 7.83 4.90 -25.77
CA TYR A 174 8.52 4.90 -24.48
C TYR A 174 8.54 3.51 -23.83
N VAL A 175 7.42 2.79 -23.79
CA VAL A 175 7.38 1.40 -23.31
C VAL A 175 8.20 0.46 -24.19
N THR A 176 8.14 0.65 -25.52
CA THR A 176 8.91 -0.17 -26.46
C THR A 176 10.44 0.04 -26.29
N ASP A 177 10.86 1.22 -25.87
CA ASP A 177 12.26 1.56 -25.60
C ASP A 177 12.71 1.17 -24.17
N GLY A 178 11.86 0.46 -23.40
CA GLY A 178 12.19 -0.03 -22.06
C GLY A 178 11.61 0.83 -20.92
N GLY A 179 10.83 1.86 -21.25
CA GLY A 179 10.19 2.76 -20.29
C GLY A 179 9.11 2.07 -19.47
N LYS A 180 8.74 2.67 -18.35
CA LYS A 180 7.86 2.08 -17.34
C LYS A 180 6.68 2.99 -17.05
N LEU A 181 5.48 2.46 -17.07
CA LEU A 181 4.23 3.18 -16.82
C LEU A 181 3.50 2.63 -15.60
N LEU A 182 3.09 3.52 -14.70
CA LEU A 182 2.09 3.26 -13.68
C LEU A 182 0.82 4.03 -14.07
N VAL A 183 -0.27 3.33 -14.32
CA VAL A 183 -1.53 3.95 -14.75
C VAL A 183 -2.64 3.64 -13.77
N MET A 184 -3.33 4.67 -13.32
CA MET A 184 -4.53 4.57 -12.49
C MET A 184 -5.64 5.34 -13.18
N ALA A 185 -6.40 4.64 -14.02
CA ALA A 185 -7.43 5.25 -14.86
C ALA A 185 -8.68 4.36 -14.87
N GLY A 186 -9.81 4.95 -14.51
CA GLY A 186 -11.13 4.31 -14.54
C GLY A 186 -12.00 4.83 -15.67
N PRO A 187 -13.28 4.47 -15.66
CA PRO A 187 -14.27 5.06 -16.55
C PRO A 187 -14.41 6.57 -16.22
N THR A 188 -14.76 7.37 -17.21
CA THR A 188 -15.01 8.80 -17.05
C THR A 188 -16.49 9.14 -17.35
N GLU A 189 -16.91 10.37 -17.06
CA GLU A 189 -18.26 10.82 -17.47
C GLU A 189 -18.46 10.81 -18.99
N GLU A 190 -17.39 10.95 -19.77
CA GLU A 190 -17.40 10.89 -21.23
C GLU A 190 -17.29 9.46 -21.77
N GLY A 191 -17.06 8.47 -20.91
CA GLY A 191 -16.93 7.05 -21.23
C GLY A 191 -15.52 6.51 -21.06
N THR A 192 -15.15 5.52 -21.88
CA THR A 192 -13.84 4.87 -21.85
C THR A 192 -12.77 5.76 -22.53
N LEU A 193 -11.61 5.90 -21.90
CA LEU A 193 -10.43 6.58 -22.45
C LEU A 193 -9.76 5.69 -23.52
N LYS A 194 -10.30 5.71 -24.73
CA LYS A 194 -9.98 4.70 -25.77
C LYS A 194 -8.53 4.71 -26.22
N ASN A 195 -7.94 5.90 -26.40
CA ASN A 195 -6.54 5.99 -26.82
C ASN A 195 -5.61 5.58 -25.68
N LEU A 196 -5.92 5.98 -24.44
CA LEU A 196 -5.13 5.58 -23.29
C LEU A 196 -5.16 4.04 -23.09
N TYR A 197 -6.36 3.43 -23.05
CA TYR A 197 -6.51 1.98 -22.97
C TYR A 197 -5.98 1.24 -24.20
N GLY A 198 -5.93 1.91 -25.36
CA GLY A 198 -5.34 1.39 -26.58
C GLY A 198 -3.86 1.02 -26.46
N LEU A 199 -3.14 1.53 -25.45
CA LEU A 199 -1.79 1.09 -25.10
C LEU A 199 -1.75 -0.42 -24.75
N LEU A 200 -2.81 -0.93 -24.15
CA LEU A 200 -2.91 -2.33 -23.71
C LEU A 200 -3.29 -3.29 -24.86
N GLU A 201 -3.92 -2.79 -25.93
CA GLU A 201 -4.31 -3.62 -27.09
C GLU A 201 -3.11 -4.33 -27.75
N ALA A 202 -1.93 -3.64 -27.77
CA ALA A 202 -0.70 -4.22 -28.28
C ALA A 202 -0.28 -5.48 -27.52
N TYR A 203 -0.78 -5.67 -26.30
CA TYR A 203 -0.51 -6.81 -25.42
C TYR A 203 -1.69 -7.78 -25.31
N GLY A 204 -2.74 -7.57 -26.11
CA GLY A 204 -3.92 -8.45 -26.15
C GLY A 204 -4.88 -8.23 -24.98
N VAL A 205 -4.95 -7.00 -24.47
CA VAL A 205 -5.90 -6.59 -23.43
C VAL A 205 -6.85 -5.54 -24.00
N GLU A 206 -8.13 -5.73 -23.83
CA GLU A 206 -9.18 -4.82 -24.27
C GLU A 206 -9.98 -4.30 -23.06
N ALA A 207 -10.25 -2.99 -23.04
CA ALA A 207 -11.16 -2.40 -22.09
C ALA A 207 -12.62 -2.65 -22.46
N SER A 208 -13.44 -2.95 -21.47
CA SER A 208 -14.90 -3.07 -21.64
C SER A 208 -15.56 -1.73 -21.32
N ASP A 209 -16.48 -1.25 -22.16
CA ASP A 209 -17.20 -0.02 -21.88
C ASP A 209 -18.03 -0.13 -20.58
N GLY A 210 -18.15 0.98 -19.84
CA GLY A 210 -19.01 1.10 -18.67
C GLY A 210 -18.28 1.00 -17.33
N VAL A 211 -19.05 0.77 -16.27
CA VAL A 211 -18.59 0.61 -14.89
C VAL A 211 -18.84 -0.82 -14.44
N VAL A 212 -17.83 -1.46 -13.87
CA VAL A 212 -17.95 -2.82 -13.33
C VAL A 212 -18.84 -2.84 -12.10
N ILE A 213 -19.82 -3.71 -12.12
CA ILE A 213 -20.74 -4.01 -11.02
C ILE A 213 -20.55 -5.46 -10.61
N GLU A 214 -20.38 -5.67 -9.32
CA GLU A 214 -20.24 -7.01 -8.75
C GLU A 214 -21.57 -7.50 -8.22
N ALA A 215 -22.04 -8.64 -8.71
CA ALA A 215 -23.30 -9.24 -8.26
C ALA A 215 -23.10 -10.22 -7.09
N ASP A 216 -21.90 -10.76 -6.92
CA ASP A 216 -21.58 -11.59 -5.77
C ASP A 216 -21.37 -10.75 -4.51
N ARG A 217 -22.18 -11.01 -3.49
CA ARG A 217 -22.17 -10.27 -2.23
C ARG A 217 -20.86 -10.37 -1.45
N GLU A 218 -20.07 -11.39 -1.68
CA GLU A 218 -18.79 -11.60 -1.02
C GLU A 218 -17.65 -10.80 -1.68
N HIS A 219 -17.88 -10.28 -2.90
CA HIS A 219 -16.90 -9.56 -3.70
C HIS A 219 -17.14 -8.05 -3.84
N TYR A 220 -17.96 -7.45 -2.96
CA TYR A 220 -18.09 -6.01 -2.87
C TYR A 220 -18.32 -5.49 -1.45
N ALA A 221 -17.89 -4.26 -1.19
CA ALA A 221 -17.94 -3.62 0.13
C ALA A 221 -19.13 -2.67 0.29
N PHE A 222 -19.46 -2.31 1.53
CA PHE A 222 -20.38 -1.22 1.93
C PHE A 222 -21.79 -1.29 1.32
N GLN A 223 -22.26 -2.45 0.90
CA GLN A 223 -23.51 -2.61 0.14
C GLN A 223 -23.53 -1.81 -1.17
N ALA A 224 -22.36 -1.46 -1.70
CA ALA A 224 -22.16 -0.70 -2.93
C ALA A 224 -21.48 -1.60 -3.97
N PRO A 225 -22.23 -2.21 -4.92
CA PRO A 225 -21.71 -3.23 -5.84
C PRO A 225 -20.69 -2.70 -6.85
N TYR A 226 -20.46 -1.39 -6.88
CA TYR A 226 -19.37 -0.72 -7.62
C TYR A 226 -18.10 -0.51 -6.80
N VAL A 227 -18.08 -0.94 -5.53
CA VAL A 227 -16.90 -0.92 -4.65
C VAL A 227 -16.41 -2.35 -4.52
N LEU A 228 -15.59 -2.76 -5.46
CA LEU A 228 -15.19 -4.16 -5.61
C LEU A 228 -14.21 -4.61 -4.53
N LEU A 229 -14.30 -5.86 -4.13
CA LEU A 229 -13.33 -6.63 -3.36
C LEU A 229 -12.80 -7.74 -4.26
N PRO A 230 -11.86 -7.46 -5.16
CA PRO A 230 -11.40 -8.41 -6.15
C PRO A 230 -10.52 -9.51 -5.54
N ASP A 231 -10.45 -10.65 -6.20
CA ASP A 231 -9.49 -11.69 -5.90
C ASP A 231 -8.09 -11.26 -6.32
N MET A 232 -7.11 -11.48 -5.43
CA MET A 232 -5.69 -11.20 -5.70
C MET A 232 -4.98 -12.44 -6.26
N ALA A 233 -4.24 -12.27 -7.35
CA ALA A 233 -3.29 -13.26 -7.82
C ALA A 233 -1.91 -13.01 -7.19
N GLY A 234 -1.12 -14.06 -6.94
CA GLY A 234 0.24 -13.95 -6.41
C GLY A 234 1.21 -13.30 -7.40
N SER A 235 1.92 -12.28 -6.96
CA SER A 235 2.98 -11.58 -7.69
C SER A 235 3.85 -10.79 -6.71
N ASP A 236 5.00 -10.27 -7.17
CA ASP A 236 5.84 -9.36 -6.38
C ASP A 236 5.08 -8.12 -5.87
N ILE A 237 4.02 -7.68 -6.56
CA ILE A 237 3.18 -6.55 -6.16
C ILE A 237 2.17 -6.93 -5.07
N THR A 238 1.67 -8.15 -5.07
CA THR A 238 0.53 -8.58 -4.24
C THR A 238 0.90 -9.53 -3.10
N ASP A 239 2.04 -10.23 -3.18
CA ASP A 239 2.42 -11.30 -2.23
C ASP A 239 2.47 -10.82 -0.78
N SER A 240 3.00 -9.63 -0.50
CA SER A 240 3.05 -9.07 0.85
C SER A 240 1.65 -8.81 1.43
N LEU A 241 0.71 -8.32 0.60
CA LEU A 241 -0.67 -8.09 1.03
C LEU A 241 -1.38 -9.42 1.29
N ILE A 242 -1.16 -10.43 0.44
CA ILE A 242 -1.74 -11.79 0.61
C ILE A 242 -1.24 -12.42 1.91
N GLU A 243 0.07 -12.37 2.17
CA GLU A 243 0.68 -12.93 3.38
C GLU A 243 0.17 -12.26 4.67
N GLU A 244 -0.06 -10.95 4.62
CA GLU A 244 -0.55 -10.18 5.76
C GLU A 244 -2.09 -10.13 5.86
N ASN A 245 -2.83 -10.71 4.90
CA ASN A 245 -4.28 -10.67 4.77
C ASN A 245 -4.87 -9.26 4.66
N TYR A 246 -4.24 -8.41 3.87
CA TYR A 246 -4.77 -7.11 3.49
C TYR A 246 -5.45 -7.18 2.12
N PHE A 247 -6.59 -6.53 1.99
CA PHE A 247 -7.43 -6.61 0.78
C PHE A 247 -7.63 -5.22 0.18
N PRO A 248 -7.13 -4.98 -1.05
CA PRO A 248 -7.39 -3.72 -1.75
C PRO A 248 -8.86 -3.62 -2.14
N ILE A 249 -9.33 -2.38 -2.22
CA ILE A 249 -10.69 -2.04 -2.65
C ILE A 249 -10.59 -1.33 -3.99
N MET A 250 -11.36 -1.77 -4.98
CA MET A 250 -11.39 -1.18 -6.32
C MET A 250 -12.73 -0.47 -6.58
N PRO A 251 -12.85 0.83 -6.27
CA PRO A 251 -14.08 1.57 -6.50
C PRO A 251 -14.20 2.02 -7.97
N ILE A 252 -15.40 2.00 -8.51
CA ILE A 252 -15.74 2.57 -9.84
C ILE A 252 -14.71 2.15 -10.91
N SER A 253 -14.63 0.85 -11.16
CA SER A 253 -13.59 0.28 -12.02
C SER A 253 -14.05 0.10 -13.45
N GLN A 254 -13.10 0.25 -14.39
CA GLN A 254 -13.19 -0.20 -15.77
C GLN A 254 -12.88 -1.69 -15.85
N GLY A 255 -13.66 -2.45 -16.58
CA GLY A 255 -13.35 -3.86 -16.84
C GLY A 255 -12.31 -4.02 -17.94
N MET A 256 -11.34 -4.91 -17.75
CA MET A 256 -10.38 -5.31 -18.77
C MET A 256 -10.50 -6.80 -19.05
N LYS A 257 -10.32 -7.19 -20.32
CA LYS A 257 -10.33 -8.59 -20.75
C LYS A 257 -9.07 -8.93 -21.51
N ILE A 258 -8.43 -10.03 -21.13
CA ILE A 258 -7.31 -10.59 -21.89
C ILE A 258 -7.88 -11.41 -23.03
N THR A 259 -7.76 -10.91 -24.27
CA THR A 259 -8.36 -11.51 -25.48
C THR A 259 -7.43 -12.49 -26.18
N GLY A 260 -6.14 -12.51 -25.81
CA GLY A 260 -5.17 -13.45 -26.34
C GLY A 260 -3.72 -13.07 -26.06
N SER A 261 -2.78 -13.94 -26.44
CA SER A 261 -1.36 -13.62 -26.40
C SER A 261 -0.97 -12.81 -27.63
N SER A 262 -0.59 -11.57 -27.46
CA SER A 262 -0.15 -10.69 -28.57
C SER A 262 1.23 -11.02 -29.12
N GLY A 263 2.04 -11.78 -28.40
CA GLY A 263 3.45 -12.03 -28.71
C GLY A 263 4.39 -10.85 -28.43
N ASN A 264 3.87 -9.70 -27.97
CA ASN A 264 4.68 -8.51 -27.65
C ASN A 264 5.13 -8.44 -26.20
N GLY A 265 4.55 -9.26 -25.31
CA GLY A 265 4.86 -9.28 -23.90
C GLY A 265 4.05 -10.31 -23.13
N THR A 266 4.22 -10.32 -21.82
CA THR A 266 3.46 -11.13 -20.86
C THR A 266 2.52 -10.23 -20.08
N VAL A 267 1.26 -10.64 -19.95
CA VAL A 267 0.26 -9.97 -19.11
C VAL A 267 -0.01 -10.84 -17.90
N THR A 268 0.03 -10.25 -16.72
CA THR A 268 -0.30 -10.89 -15.44
C THR A 268 -1.47 -10.16 -14.81
N GLU A 269 -2.55 -10.86 -14.53
CA GLU A 269 -3.68 -10.32 -13.77
C GLU A 269 -3.26 -10.19 -12.30
N LEU A 270 -3.48 -9.02 -11.71
CA LEU A 270 -3.19 -8.75 -10.30
C LEU A 270 -4.46 -8.83 -9.46
N LEU A 271 -5.53 -8.23 -9.97
CA LEU A 271 -6.85 -8.19 -9.33
C LEU A 271 -7.94 -8.58 -10.35
N THR A 272 -8.79 -9.53 -9.98
CA THR A 272 -9.87 -10.03 -10.83
C THR A 272 -11.21 -10.01 -10.09
N THR A 273 -12.29 -9.76 -10.83
CA THR A 273 -13.66 -9.86 -10.30
C THR A 273 -14.14 -11.30 -10.25
N SER A 274 -15.26 -11.55 -9.59
CA SER A 274 -15.96 -12.84 -9.68
C SER A 274 -16.57 -13.08 -11.07
N ASP A 275 -16.95 -14.33 -11.33
CA ASP A 275 -17.71 -14.71 -12.55
C ASP A 275 -19.10 -14.05 -12.63
N ALA A 276 -19.62 -13.54 -11.50
CA ALA A 276 -20.93 -12.89 -11.44
C ALA A 276 -20.87 -11.39 -11.77
N ALA A 277 -19.68 -10.82 -11.93
CA ALA A 277 -19.52 -9.42 -12.30
C ALA A 277 -19.97 -9.12 -13.73
N PHE A 278 -20.38 -7.89 -13.97
CA PHE A 278 -20.72 -7.39 -15.29
C PHE A 278 -20.37 -5.90 -15.42
N SER A 279 -20.07 -5.44 -16.62
CA SER A 279 -19.84 -4.03 -16.89
C SER A 279 -21.13 -3.36 -17.33
N LYS A 280 -21.54 -2.34 -16.57
CA LYS A 280 -22.74 -1.53 -16.79
C LYS A 280 -22.45 -0.48 -17.84
N ILE A 281 -22.90 -0.68 -19.09
CA ILE A 281 -22.63 0.23 -20.23
C ILE A 281 -23.14 1.64 -19.96
N ALA A 282 -24.20 1.82 -19.18
CA ALA A 282 -24.70 3.13 -18.80
C ALA A 282 -23.66 3.99 -18.03
N GLY A 283 -22.59 3.40 -17.54
CA GLY A 283 -21.50 4.11 -16.88
C GLY A 283 -21.99 4.97 -15.71
N TYR A 284 -21.58 6.22 -15.66
CA TYR A 284 -22.01 7.18 -14.62
C TYR A 284 -23.50 7.56 -14.70
N SER A 285 -24.20 7.24 -15.82
CA SER A 285 -25.63 7.49 -16.00
C SER A 285 -26.51 6.31 -15.55
N LEU A 286 -25.92 5.31 -14.89
CA LEU A 286 -26.66 4.13 -14.42
C LEU A 286 -27.79 4.54 -13.44
N SER A 287 -28.94 3.91 -13.60
CA SER A 287 -30.13 4.10 -12.74
C SER A 287 -30.43 2.89 -11.86
N THR A 288 -29.79 1.77 -12.13
CA THR A 288 -29.93 0.49 -11.40
C THR A 288 -28.62 -0.28 -11.42
N TYR A 289 -28.37 -1.06 -10.38
CA TYR A 289 -27.25 -2.01 -10.30
C TYR A 289 -27.65 -3.41 -10.80
N GLU A 290 -28.87 -3.61 -11.24
CA GLU A 290 -29.28 -4.87 -11.84
C GLU A 290 -28.75 -4.96 -13.28
N LYS A 291 -28.35 -6.17 -13.69
CA LYS A 291 -27.86 -6.42 -15.04
C LYS A 291 -28.96 -6.22 -16.06
N GLU A 292 -28.64 -5.51 -17.14
CA GLU A 292 -29.51 -5.29 -18.31
C GLU A 292 -29.00 -6.05 -19.55
N GLU A 293 -29.78 -6.10 -20.61
CA GLU A 293 -29.50 -6.95 -21.78
C GLU A 293 -28.22 -6.59 -22.52
N ASP A 294 -27.86 -5.30 -22.54
CA ASP A 294 -26.67 -4.78 -23.24
C ASP A 294 -25.40 -4.79 -22.37
N ASP A 295 -25.51 -5.11 -21.06
CA ASP A 295 -24.36 -5.13 -20.16
C ASP A 295 -23.41 -6.29 -20.47
N ILE A 296 -22.11 -6.04 -20.33
CA ILE A 296 -21.05 -6.97 -20.71
C ILE A 296 -20.76 -7.93 -19.56
N ASP A 297 -20.82 -9.24 -19.80
CA ASP A 297 -20.46 -10.25 -18.78
C ASP A 297 -18.97 -10.22 -18.41
N GLY A 298 -18.68 -10.43 -17.11
CA GLY A 298 -17.36 -10.71 -16.59
C GLY A 298 -16.91 -12.18 -16.79
N PRO A 299 -15.88 -12.65 -16.09
CA PRO A 299 -15.07 -11.86 -15.16
C PRO A 299 -14.19 -10.80 -15.87
N PHE A 300 -13.68 -9.86 -15.09
CA PHE A 300 -12.76 -8.81 -15.58
C PHE A 300 -11.49 -8.77 -14.74
N SER A 301 -10.38 -8.46 -15.38
CA SER A 301 -9.24 -7.92 -14.68
C SER A 301 -9.49 -6.45 -14.37
N VAL A 302 -9.24 -6.02 -13.13
CA VAL A 302 -9.36 -4.62 -12.69
C VAL A 302 -8.01 -4.04 -12.27
N ALA A 303 -6.99 -4.88 -12.17
CA ALA A 303 -5.59 -4.48 -12.16
C ALA A 303 -4.74 -5.56 -12.84
N LEU A 304 -3.74 -5.14 -13.58
CA LEU A 304 -2.81 -6.04 -14.29
C LEU A 304 -1.41 -5.42 -14.41
N SER A 305 -0.44 -6.27 -14.65
CA SER A 305 0.90 -5.86 -15.08
C SER A 305 1.23 -6.42 -16.46
N VAL A 306 2.02 -5.66 -17.22
CA VAL A 306 2.53 -6.04 -18.53
C VAL A 306 4.05 -5.97 -18.48
N GLU A 307 4.73 -7.04 -18.90
CA GLU A 307 6.15 -7.03 -19.22
C GLU A 307 6.32 -7.14 -20.72
N ALA A 308 6.73 -6.04 -21.36
CA ALA A 308 7.03 -6.03 -22.79
C ALA A 308 8.31 -6.81 -23.09
N ASN A 309 8.37 -7.50 -24.22
CA ASN A 309 9.58 -8.22 -24.66
C ASN A 309 10.81 -7.31 -24.84
N SER A 310 10.60 -6.01 -24.94
CA SER A 310 11.64 -4.97 -25.00
C SER A 310 12.23 -4.59 -23.64
N GLY A 311 11.64 -5.07 -22.55
CA GLY A 311 12.00 -4.71 -21.17
C GLY A 311 11.18 -3.59 -20.56
N GLY A 312 10.29 -2.94 -21.33
CA GLY A 312 9.34 -1.97 -20.79
C GLY A 312 8.29 -2.65 -19.91
N LYS A 313 7.72 -1.91 -18.97
CA LYS A 313 6.71 -2.43 -18.03
C LYS A 313 5.52 -1.48 -17.91
N ILE A 314 4.35 -2.03 -17.71
CA ILE A 314 3.14 -1.28 -17.39
C ILE A 314 2.49 -1.94 -16.18
N VAL A 315 2.13 -1.16 -15.17
CA VAL A 315 1.18 -1.58 -14.14
C VAL A 315 -0.06 -0.71 -14.25
N TRP A 316 -1.22 -1.34 -14.31
CA TRP A 316 -2.49 -0.67 -14.55
C TRP A 316 -3.52 -1.02 -13.49
N PHE A 317 -4.02 0.03 -12.82
CA PHE A 317 -5.19 -0.05 -11.95
C PHE A 317 -6.37 0.62 -12.68
N ALA A 318 -7.43 -0.12 -12.92
CA ALA A 318 -8.55 0.33 -13.73
C ALA A 318 -9.58 1.17 -12.93
N SER A 319 -9.11 1.97 -12.00
CA SER A 319 -9.92 2.88 -11.18
C SER A 319 -9.18 4.20 -10.94
N SER A 320 -9.84 5.31 -11.24
CA SER A 320 -9.34 6.66 -10.92
C SER A 320 -9.44 6.98 -9.44
N SER A 321 -10.34 6.32 -8.70
CA SER A 321 -10.56 6.55 -7.27
C SER A 321 -9.77 5.58 -6.37
N PHE A 322 -8.91 4.74 -6.93
CA PHE A 322 -8.20 3.69 -6.21
C PHE A 322 -7.40 4.22 -5.02
N LEU A 323 -6.71 5.35 -5.18
CA LEU A 323 -5.86 5.94 -4.14
C LEU A 323 -6.55 7.00 -3.28
N GLU A 324 -7.83 7.33 -3.53
CA GLU A 324 -8.51 8.31 -2.69
C GLU A 324 -8.38 7.94 -1.20
N ASP A 325 -8.03 8.91 -0.35
CA ASP A 325 -7.76 8.70 1.08
C ASP A 325 -8.87 7.94 1.80
N MET A 326 -10.13 8.17 1.38
CA MET A 326 -11.28 7.45 1.93
C MET A 326 -11.21 5.93 1.66
N TYR A 327 -10.92 5.53 0.41
CA TYR A 327 -10.85 4.10 0.04
C TYR A 327 -9.57 3.46 0.57
N ASN A 328 -8.48 4.22 0.61
CA ASN A 328 -7.24 3.76 1.25
C ASN A 328 -7.45 3.50 2.75
N ALA A 329 -8.15 4.40 3.45
CA ALA A 329 -8.51 4.19 4.86
C ALA A 329 -9.44 2.97 5.04
N TYR A 330 -10.42 2.77 4.16
CA TYR A 330 -11.33 1.62 4.21
C TYR A 330 -10.63 0.28 3.94
N SER A 331 -9.62 0.26 3.10
CA SER A 331 -8.77 -0.92 2.87
C SER A 331 -7.69 -1.11 3.93
N SER A 332 -7.67 -0.27 4.99
CA SER A 332 -6.62 -0.25 6.01
C SER A 332 -5.21 -0.03 5.42
N GLY A 333 -5.11 0.83 4.40
CA GLY A 333 -3.88 1.16 3.72
C GLY A 333 -3.49 0.24 2.56
N ALA A 334 -4.24 -0.85 2.33
CA ALA A 334 -3.89 -1.84 1.30
C ALA A 334 -3.82 -1.25 -0.12
N ASN A 335 -4.64 -0.25 -0.44
CA ASN A 335 -4.60 0.42 -1.74
C ASN A 335 -3.28 1.17 -1.95
N GLY A 336 -2.88 1.96 -0.95
CA GLY A 336 -1.60 2.70 -0.98
C GLY A 336 -0.41 1.76 -1.06
N ASP A 337 -0.40 0.70 -0.25
CA ASP A 337 0.69 -0.28 -0.25
C ASP A 337 0.81 -1.04 -1.57
N MET A 338 -0.32 -1.43 -2.18
CA MET A 338 -0.29 -2.06 -3.48
C MET A 338 0.23 -1.13 -4.58
N ALA A 339 -0.13 0.15 -4.52
CA ALA A 339 0.37 1.16 -5.43
C ALA A 339 1.88 1.42 -5.24
N MET A 340 2.36 1.46 -3.99
CA MET A 340 3.79 1.58 -3.69
C MET A 340 4.57 0.35 -4.13
N ASN A 341 4.07 -0.87 -3.88
CA ASN A 341 4.69 -2.09 -4.39
C ASN A 341 4.80 -2.07 -5.92
N ALA A 342 3.73 -1.61 -6.60
CA ALA A 342 3.74 -1.45 -8.05
C ALA A 342 4.80 -0.43 -8.50
N LEU A 343 4.86 0.73 -7.87
CA LEU A 343 5.84 1.78 -8.19
C LEU A 343 7.27 1.28 -7.95
N SER A 344 7.55 0.67 -6.79
CA SER A 344 8.87 0.11 -6.45
C SER A 344 9.31 -0.97 -7.45
N SER A 345 8.40 -1.84 -7.88
CA SER A 345 8.68 -2.86 -8.92
C SER A 345 9.03 -2.25 -10.28
N LEU A 346 8.51 -1.06 -10.57
CA LEU A 346 8.77 -0.32 -11.80
C LEU A 346 10.09 0.44 -11.74
N VAL A 347 10.38 1.17 -10.66
CA VAL A 347 11.62 1.97 -10.55
C VAL A 347 12.86 1.11 -10.27
N GLY A 348 12.70 -0.18 -9.98
CA GLY A 348 13.81 -1.13 -9.88
C GLY A 348 14.42 -1.26 -8.50
N GLU A 349 13.80 -0.74 -7.47
CA GLU A 349 14.15 -0.98 -6.08
C GLU A 349 13.54 -2.31 -5.60
N SER A 350 14.21 -3.41 -5.91
CA SER A 350 13.74 -4.77 -5.61
C SER A 350 13.68 -5.13 -4.11
N GLU A 351 14.05 -4.22 -3.22
CA GLU A 351 14.06 -4.43 -1.77
C GLU A 351 13.31 -3.33 -0.97
N ALA A 352 12.74 -2.31 -1.63
CA ALA A 352 11.89 -1.33 -0.97
C ALA A 352 10.49 -1.92 -0.68
N MET A 353 10.44 -2.94 0.18
CA MET A 353 9.17 -3.30 0.82
C MET A 353 8.82 -2.18 1.78
N ALA A 354 7.70 -1.51 1.53
CA ALA A 354 7.19 -0.49 2.43
C ALA A 354 7.16 -1.02 3.87
N ILE A 355 8.03 -0.47 4.73
CA ILE A 355 8.07 -0.85 6.13
C ILE A 355 6.84 -0.21 6.80
N ARG A 356 5.82 -1.02 7.03
CA ARG A 356 4.60 -0.53 7.67
C ARG A 356 4.84 -0.08 9.11
N SER A 357 4.23 1.02 9.48
CA SER A 357 4.14 1.46 10.87
C SER A 357 3.44 0.39 11.73
N LYS A 358 3.91 0.23 12.97
CA LYS A 358 3.33 -0.75 13.91
C LYS A 358 2.39 -0.03 14.87
N SER A 359 1.10 -0.42 14.86
CA SER A 359 0.15 0.10 15.84
C SER A 359 0.61 -0.19 17.26
N LEU A 360 0.68 0.83 18.08
CA LEU A 360 0.97 0.72 19.51
C LEU A 360 -0.28 0.42 20.34
N ASN A 361 -1.46 0.40 19.71
CA ASN A 361 -2.69 0.06 20.39
C ASN A 361 -2.73 -1.46 20.62
N TYR A 362 -3.00 -1.86 21.85
CA TYR A 362 -3.28 -3.25 22.16
C TYR A 362 -4.58 -3.67 21.49
N ASN A 363 -4.49 -4.44 20.43
CA ASN A 363 -5.64 -5.12 19.86
C ASN A 363 -6.10 -6.18 20.89
N TYR A 364 -7.07 -5.84 21.69
CA TYR A 364 -7.74 -6.84 22.51
C TYR A 364 -8.45 -7.82 21.57
N LEU A 365 -8.14 -9.10 21.75
CA LEU A 365 -8.82 -10.17 21.01
C LEU A 365 -10.33 -10.06 21.28
N THR A 366 -11.07 -9.49 20.34
CA THR A 366 -12.54 -9.39 20.42
C THR A 366 -13.13 -10.77 20.11
N ILE A 367 -13.37 -11.54 21.14
CA ILE A 367 -14.09 -12.82 21.03
C ILE A 367 -15.59 -12.56 21.13
N SER A 368 -16.38 -13.28 20.35
CA SER A 368 -17.84 -13.19 20.43
C SER A 368 -18.34 -13.51 21.85
N ALA A 369 -19.46 -12.92 22.26
CA ALA A 369 -20.06 -13.16 23.59
C ALA A 369 -20.29 -14.65 23.87
N SER A 370 -20.65 -15.44 22.84
CA SER A 370 -20.82 -16.89 22.92
C SER A 370 -19.50 -17.61 23.19
N THR A 371 -18.42 -17.24 22.48
CA THR A 371 -17.08 -17.82 22.70
C THR A 371 -16.51 -17.43 24.06
N SER A 372 -16.71 -16.18 24.49
CA SER A 372 -16.34 -15.71 25.83
C SER A 372 -17.05 -16.50 26.93
N SER A 373 -18.36 -16.74 26.78
CA SER A 373 -19.14 -17.52 27.74
C SER A 373 -18.68 -18.98 27.78
N LEU A 374 -18.42 -19.58 26.63
CA LEU A 374 -17.89 -20.95 26.54
C LEU A 374 -16.53 -21.07 27.25
N LEU A 375 -15.60 -20.15 26.99
CA LEU A 375 -14.29 -20.12 27.63
C LEU A 375 -14.40 -19.96 29.14
N LYS A 376 -15.29 -19.07 29.63
CA LYS A 376 -15.53 -18.90 31.06
C LYS A 376 -16.05 -20.19 31.71
N VAL A 377 -17.01 -20.86 31.10
CA VAL A 377 -17.52 -22.16 31.59
C VAL A 377 -16.45 -23.22 31.64
N MET A 378 -15.63 -23.32 30.59
CA MET A 378 -14.53 -24.28 30.52
C MET A 378 -13.48 -24.02 31.59
N MET A 379 -13.01 -22.78 31.72
CA MET A 379 -11.92 -22.40 32.64
C MET A 379 -12.34 -22.40 34.11
N ILE A 380 -13.55 -21.91 34.42
CA ILE A 380 -14.02 -21.78 35.81
C ILE A 380 -14.77 -23.03 36.29
N GLY A 381 -15.44 -23.75 35.39
CA GLY A 381 -16.24 -24.92 35.71
C GLY A 381 -15.58 -26.25 35.38
N VAL A 382 -15.37 -26.52 34.10
CA VAL A 382 -14.99 -27.87 33.62
C VAL A 382 -13.59 -28.27 34.10
N PHE A 383 -12.59 -27.44 33.91
CA PHE A 383 -11.21 -27.75 34.28
C PHE A 383 -11.02 -27.96 35.78
N PRO A 384 -11.50 -27.07 36.68
CA PRO A 384 -11.40 -27.31 38.14
C PRO A 384 -12.07 -28.60 38.60
N LEU A 385 -13.27 -28.92 38.08
CA LEU A 385 -14.01 -30.12 38.39
C LEU A 385 -13.24 -31.38 37.89
N LEU A 386 -12.66 -31.31 36.71
CA LEU A 386 -11.85 -32.43 36.16
C LEU A 386 -10.61 -32.69 36.99
N TYR A 387 -9.89 -31.62 37.39
CA TYR A 387 -8.73 -31.77 38.29
C TYR A 387 -9.13 -32.30 39.67
N LEU A 388 -10.25 -31.88 40.20
CA LEU A 388 -10.77 -32.36 41.49
C LEU A 388 -11.17 -33.85 41.39
N GLY A 389 -11.84 -34.24 40.30
CA GLY A 389 -12.16 -35.64 40.00
C GLY A 389 -10.93 -36.54 39.91
N ILE A 390 -9.90 -36.11 39.17
CA ILE A 390 -8.64 -36.80 39.07
C ILE A 390 -7.98 -36.93 40.43
N GLY A 391 -7.94 -35.85 41.22
CA GLY A 391 -7.40 -35.85 42.58
C GLY A 391 -8.09 -36.84 43.48
N ILE A 392 -9.43 -36.88 43.49
CA ILE A 392 -10.23 -37.85 44.25
C ILE A 392 -9.88 -39.30 43.79
N CYS A 393 -9.84 -39.59 42.51
CA CYS A 393 -9.50 -40.89 41.98
C CYS A 393 -8.11 -41.35 42.45
N VAL A 394 -7.13 -40.48 42.39
CA VAL A 394 -5.75 -40.78 42.86
C VAL A 394 -5.73 -41.11 44.36
N VAL A 395 -6.44 -40.32 45.17
CA VAL A 395 -6.54 -40.54 46.61
C VAL A 395 -7.23 -41.88 46.94
N LEU A 396 -8.35 -42.16 46.27
CA LEU A 396 -9.08 -43.43 46.48
C LEU A 396 -8.25 -44.63 46.02
N THR A 397 -7.55 -44.54 44.91
CA THR A 397 -6.67 -45.62 44.42
C THR A 397 -5.49 -45.86 45.34
N ARG A 398 -4.89 -44.81 45.90
CA ARG A 398 -3.83 -44.93 46.91
C ARG A 398 -4.33 -45.57 48.21
N ARG A 399 -5.52 -45.15 48.70
CA ARG A 399 -6.13 -45.80 49.94
C ARG A 399 -6.43 -47.27 49.71
N LYS A 400 -6.91 -47.66 48.52
CA LYS A 400 -7.21 -49.06 48.21
C LYS A 400 -5.95 -49.92 48.23
N LYS A 401 -4.85 -49.44 47.65
CA LYS A 401 -3.55 -50.08 47.66
C LYS A 401 -2.97 -50.22 49.09
N GLN A 402 -3.17 -49.24 49.96
CA GLN A 402 -2.74 -49.33 51.34
C GLN A 402 -3.52 -50.38 52.16
N ASN A 403 -4.81 -50.56 51.88
CA ASN A 403 -5.67 -51.53 52.55
C ASN A 403 -5.44 -52.99 52.03
N GLU A 404 -4.78 -53.19 50.87
CA GLU A 404 -4.42 -54.52 50.33
C GLU A 404 -3.02 -54.97 50.78
N THR A 405 -2.28 -54.12 51.47
CA THR A 405 -0.91 -54.41 51.95
C THR A 405 -0.84 -54.59 53.48
N VAL A 406 -1.95 -54.63 54.20
CA VAL A 406 -2.14 -55.01 55.60
C VAL A 406 -2.89 -56.36 55.67
#